data_fee3e9289b144dfc224f77dde6bf3a09
#
_entry.id   fee3e9289b144dfc224f77dde6bf3a09
#
_cell.length_a   1.000
_cell.length_b   1.000
_cell.length_c   1.000
_cell.angle_alpha   90.00
_cell.angle_beta   90.00
_cell.angle_gamma   90.00
#
_symmetry.space_group_name_H-M   'P 1'
#
loop_
_entity.id
_entity.type
_entity.pdbx_description
1 polymer ?
#
loop_
_entity_poly.entity_id
_entity_poly.type
_entity_poly.pdbx_seq_one_letter_code
_entity_poly.pdbx_strand_id
1 'polypeptide(L)'
;MKKKTLSKLKQDLQKVFNHYIRLRDEGKPCISCGQMKELQAGHYYPTQGYDGLRFNEDNCHGECAGCNLFDTSHLIHYGFNLGNRISAQDMLDLVCKAQDYKMNGYKWSRSELMEKIAHYKAILKDVI
;
A
#
# COMPACT_ATOMS: atom_id res chain seq x y z
N MET A 1 -2.55 -29.13 -13.36
CA MET A 1 -2.26 -27.69 -13.38
C MET A 1 -1.28 -27.31 -12.29
N LYS A 2 -0.27 -26.55 -12.63
CA LYS A 2 0.67 -26.05 -11.63
C LYS A 2 0.03 -24.95 -10.79
N LYS A 3 0.21 -25.03 -9.48
CA LYS A 3 -0.20 -23.94 -8.58
C LYS A 3 0.71 -22.74 -8.80
N LYS A 4 0.15 -21.53 -8.68
CA LYS A 4 0.94 -20.31 -8.70
C LYS A 4 1.90 -20.28 -7.51
N THR A 5 3.11 -19.78 -7.73
CA THR A 5 4.08 -19.58 -6.65
C THR A 5 3.62 -18.46 -5.72
N LEU A 6 4.18 -18.40 -4.51
CA LEU A 6 3.93 -17.29 -3.59
C LEU A 6 4.33 -15.96 -4.22
N SER A 7 5.44 -15.94 -4.96
CA SER A 7 5.90 -14.74 -5.67
C SER A 7 4.86 -14.26 -6.68
N LYS A 8 4.29 -15.19 -7.45
CA LYS A 8 3.26 -14.85 -8.45
C LYS A 8 1.99 -14.34 -7.77
N LEU A 9 1.58 -14.97 -6.67
CA LEU A 9 0.42 -14.53 -5.90
C LEU A 9 0.64 -13.12 -5.32
N LYS A 10 1.84 -12.81 -4.83
CA LYS A 10 2.17 -11.46 -4.37
C LYS A 10 2.05 -10.44 -5.50
N GLN A 11 2.53 -10.78 -6.69
CA GLN A 11 2.42 -9.90 -7.86
C GLN A 11 0.97 -9.67 -8.24
N ASP A 12 0.16 -10.73 -8.25
CA ASP A 12 -1.27 -10.64 -8.56
C ASP A 12 -2.00 -9.77 -7.54
N LEU A 13 -1.71 -9.97 -6.25
CA LEU A 13 -2.27 -9.16 -5.18
C LEU A 13 -1.85 -7.70 -5.32
N GLN A 14 -0.59 -7.44 -5.64
CA GLN A 14 -0.10 -6.06 -5.77
C GLN A 14 -0.88 -5.29 -6.85
N LYS A 15 -1.22 -5.94 -7.94
CA LYS A 15 -2.00 -5.30 -9.01
C LYS A 15 -3.40 -4.90 -8.55
N VAL A 16 -4.13 -5.82 -7.92
CA VAL A 16 -5.50 -5.53 -7.46
C VAL A 16 -5.49 -4.58 -6.27
N PHE A 17 -4.52 -4.71 -5.37
CA PHE A 17 -4.36 -3.80 -4.23
C PHE A 17 -4.05 -2.37 -4.70
N ASN A 18 -3.12 -2.20 -5.62
CA ASN A 18 -2.78 -0.89 -6.17
C ASN A 18 -3.98 -0.25 -6.86
N HIS A 19 -4.76 -1.04 -7.60
CA HIS A 19 -5.97 -0.54 -8.24
C HIS A 19 -6.99 -0.08 -7.19
N TYR A 20 -7.15 -0.86 -6.12
CA TYR A 20 -8.03 -0.48 -4.99
C TYR A 20 -7.58 0.84 -4.36
N ILE A 21 -6.29 1.01 -4.10
CA ILE A 21 -5.76 2.24 -3.49
C ILE A 21 -6.03 3.45 -4.39
N ARG A 22 -5.78 3.32 -5.70
CA ARG A 22 -6.06 4.41 -6.65
C ARG A 22 -7.54 4.77 -6.67
N LEU A 23 -8.40 3.76 -6.60
CA LEU A 23 -9.85 3.96 -6.55
C LEU A 23 -10.28 4.66 -5.26
N ARG A 24 -9.78 4.18 -4.11
CA ARG A 24 -10.08 4.76 -2.79
C ARG A 24 -9.69 6.24 -2.74
N ASP A 25 -8.54 6.58 -3.31
CA ASP A 25 -7.96 7.92 -3.24
C ASP A 25 -8.28 8.79 -4.46
N GLU A 26 -9.14 8.31 -5.36
CA GLU A 26 -9.59 9.09 -6.51
C GLU A 26 -10.18 10.43 -6.06
N GLY A 27 -9.76 11.51 -6.68
CA GLY A 27 -10.19 12.86 -6.32
C GLY A 27 -9.43 13.49 -5.16
N LYS A 28 -8.51 12.75 -4.54
CA LYS A 28 -7.63 13.28 -3.49
C LYS A 28 -6.31 13.78 -4.09
N PRO A 29 -5.67 14.76 -3.44
CA PRO A 29 -4.35 15.22 -3.90
C PRO A 29 -3.27 14.17 -3.60
N CYS A 30 -2.13 14.28 -4.29
CA CYS A 30 -0.95 13.48 -3.97
C CYS A 30 -0.60 13.61 -2.50
N ILE A 31 -0.41 12.48 -1.81
CA ILE A 31 -0.10 12.46 -0.37
C ILE A 31 1.19 13.22 -0.05
N SER A 32 2.15 13.28 -0.98
CA SER A 32 3.44 13.92 -0.76
C SER A 32 3.46 15.39 -1.16
N CYS A 33 3.14 15.74 -2.41
CA CYS A 33 3.23 17.12 -2.86
C CYS A 33 1.93 17.92 -2.75
N GLY A 34 0.81 17.27 -2.49
CA GLY A 34 -0.48 17.95 -2.32
C GLY A 34 -1.13 18.43 -3.62
N GLN A 35 -0.54 18.15 -4.76
CA GLN A 35 -1.10 18.57 -6.05
C GLN A 35 -2.07 17.55 -6.60
N MET A 36 -3.05 18.03 -7.37
CA MET A 36 -4.00 17.17 -8.06
C MET A 36 -3.34 16.63 -9.32
N LYS A 37 -2.97 15.37 -9.29
CA LYS A 37 -2.29 14.68 -10.40
C LYS A 37 -2.78 13.26 -10.48
N GLU A 38 -2.45 12.57 -11.57
CA GLU A 38 -2.66 11.14 -11.66
C GLU A 38 -1.88 10.42 -10.57
N LEU A 39 -2.53 9.51 -9.85
CA LEU A 39 -1.97 8.86 -8.68
C LEU A 39 -1.54 7.43 -8.96
N GLN A 40 -0.42 7.05 -8.37
CA GLN A 40 0.03 5.67 -8.22
C GLN A 40 -0.18 5.27 -6.77
N ALA A 41 -0.13 3.96 -6.48
CA ALA A 41 -0.15 3.48 -5.11
C ALA A 41 1.28 3.58 -4.54
N GLY A 42 1.49 4.54 -3.64
CA GLY A 42 2.80 4.78 -3.03
C GLY A 42 2.85 4.28 -1.60
N HIS A 43 3.90 3.54 -1.24
CA HIS A 43 4.10 3.01 0.10
C HIS A 43 4.88 4.00 0.97
N TYR A 44 4.45 4.17 2.24
CA TYR A 44 5.20 4.95 3.22
C TYR A 44 6.40 4.16 3.72
N TYR A 45 6.17 2.99 4.32
CA TYR A 45 7.25 2.03 4.59
C TYR A 45 7.45 1.20 3.33
N PRO A 46 8.68 1.13 2.79
CA PRO A 46 8.92 0.43 1.52
C PRO A 46 8.74 -1.09 1.68
N THR A 47 8.43 -1.76 0.57
CA THR A 47 8.29 -3.21 0.60
C THR A 47 9.60 -3.90 0.98
N GLN A 48 10.73 -3.33 0.58
CA GLN A 48 12.03 -3.83 1.01
C GLN A 48 12.24 -3.52 2.48
N GLY A 49 12.37 -4.56 3.29
CA GLY A 49 12.52 -4.44 4.74
C GLY A 49 11.20 -4.42 5.51
N TYR A 50 10.07 -4.17 4.84
CA TYR A 50 8.75 -4.07 5.48
C TYR A 50 7.69 -4.82 4.67
N ASP A 51 8.03 -6.01 4.19
CA ASP A 51 7.13 -6.79 3.32
C ASP A 51 5.78 -7.09 3.99
N GLY A 52 5.74 -7.15 5.31
CA GLY A 52 4.49 -7.33 6.06
C GLY A 52 3.52 -6.17 5.94
N LEU A 53 4.00 -4.98 5.54
CA LEU A 53 3.17 -3.79 5.33
C LEU A 53 2.84 -3.55 3.85
N ARG A 54 3.28 -4.44 2.98
CA ARG A 54 3.12 -4.30 1.52
C ARG A 54 1.66 -4.14 1.10
N PHE A 55 0.75 -4.81 1.81
CA PHE A 55 -0.68 -4.80 1.52
C PHE A 55 -1.49 -4.19 2.67
N ASN A 56 -0.88 -3.31 3.43
CA ASN A 56 -1.53 -2.59 4.52
C ASN A 56 -2.12 -1.28 3.99
N GLU A 57 -3.42 -1.10 4.14
CA GLU A 57 -4.12 0.06 3.55
C GLU A 57 -3.69 1.39 4.16
N ASP A 58 -3.26 1.40 5.43
CA ASP A 58 -2.76 2.62 6.07
C ASP A 58 -1.37 3.00 5.60
N ASN A 59 -0.62 2.03 5.09
CA ASN A 59 0.75 2.22 4.60
C ASN A 59 0.81 2.62 3.12
N CYS A 60 -0.31 2.67 2.43
CA CYS A 60 -0.32 2.90 0.99
C CYS A 60 -1.37 3.95 0.63
N HIS A 61 -0.94 5.00 -0.04
CA HIS A 61 -1.80 6.12 -0.44
C HIS A 61 -1.45 6.60 -1.83
N GLY A 62 -2.41 7.27 -2.47
CA GLY A 62 -2.21 7.85 -3.80
C GLY A 62 -1.09 8.88 -3.81
N GLU A 63 -0.09 8.65 -4.64
CA GLU A 63 1.09 9.49 -4.78
C GLU A 63 1.41 9.66 -6.26
N CYS A 64 1.70 10.89 -6.69
CA CYS A 64 2.01 11.11 -8.11
C CYS A 64 3.35 10.47 -8.49
N ALA A 65 3.53 10.18 -9.78
CA ALA A 65 4.73 9.51 -10.27
C ALA A 65 6.01 10.27 -9.91
N GLY A 66 5.97 11.61 -9.97
CA GLY A 66 7.14 12.43 -9.63
C GLY A 66 7.61 12.21 -8.20
N CYS A 67 6.66 12.21 -7.24
CA CYS A 67 6.99 11.98 -5.84
C CYS A 67 7.35 10.52 -5.57
N ASN A 68 6.58 9.59 -6.14
CA ASN A 68 6.74 8.16 -5.87
C ASN A 68 8.03 7.58 -6.45
N LEU A 69 8.44 8.03 -7.65
CA LEU A 69 9.55 7.42 -8.38
C LEU A 69 10.84 8.24 -8.36
N PHE A 70 10.74 9.56 -8.25
CA PHE A 70 11.88 10.44 -8.53
C PHE A 70 12.27 11.36 -7.37
N ASP A 71 11.40 11.60 -6.40
CA ASP A 71 11.67 12.50 -5.29
C ASP A 71 12.24 11.72 -4.10
N THR A 72 13.52 11.93 -3.77
CA THR A 72 14.17 11.27 -2.65
C THR A 72 13.67 11.76 -1.29
N SER A 73 13.05 12.94 -1.24
CA SER A 73 12.51 13.51 0.00
C SER A 73 11.02 13.25 0.19
N HIS A 74 10.39 12.48 -0.70
CA HIS A 74 8.94 12.25 -0.67
C HIS A 74 8.45 11.69 0.67
N LEU A 75 9.25 10.85 1.32
CA LEU A 75 8.85 10.22 2.60
C LEU A 75 8.68 11.24 3.73
N ILE A 76 9.41 12.36 3.70
CA ILE A 76 9.27 13.43 4.69
C ILE A 76 7.88 14.07 4.53
N HIS A 77 7.54 14.46 3.31
CA HIS A 77 6.23 15.06 3.00
C HIS A 77 5.09 14.07 3.19
N TYR A 78 5.31 12.83 2.75
CA TYR A 78 4.35 11.74 2.90
C TYR A 78 4.00 11.56 4.39
N GLY A 79 5.02 11.40 5.23
CA GLY A 79 4.84 11.21 6.66
C GLY A 79 4.12 12.38 7.32
N PHE A 80 4.43 13.60 6.89
CA PHE A 80 3.79 14.82 7.40
C PHE A 80 2.29 14.82 7.10
N ASN A 81 1.90 14.38 5.90
CA ASN A 81 0.52 14.40 5.45
C ASN A 81 -0.28 13.15 5.85
N LEU A 82 0.41 12.08 6.23
CA LEU A 82 -0.24 10.81 6.57
C LEU A 82 -1.20 10.96 7.74
N GLY A 83 -0.85 11.80 8.72
CA GLY A 83 -1.70 12.07 9.88
C GLY A 83 -3.05 12.69 9.55
N ASN A 84 -3.22 13.25 8.34
CA ASN A 84 -4.49 13.78 7.87
C ASN A 84 -5.35 12.72 7.15
N ARG A 85 -4.79 11.55 6.92
CA ARG A 85 -5.46 10.47 6.17
C ARG A 85 -5.86 9.30 7.07
N ILE A 86 -5.13 9.07 8.15
CA ILE A 86 -5.40 7.99 9.11
C ILE A 86 -5.45 8.57 10.52
N SER A 87 -6.09 7.85 11.43
CA SER A 87 -6.20 8.28 12.82
C SER A 87 -4.86 8.16 13.57
N ALA A 88 -4.75 8.84 14.71
CA ALA A 88 -3.57 8.72 15.57
C ALA A 88 -3.34 7.27 16.02
N GLN A 89 -4.42 6.54 16.31
CA GLN A 89 -4.33 5.13 16.70
C GLN A 89 -3.82 4.27 15.54
N ASP A 90 -4.34 4.49 14.33
CA ASP A 90 -3.89 3.75 13.14
C ASP A 90 -2.42 4.05 12.82
N MET A 91 -1.98 5.30 13.04
CA MET A 91 -0.57 5.66 12.88
C MET A 91 0.31 4.91 13.88
N LEU A 92 -0.11 4.85 15.15
CA LEU A 92 0.62 4.13 16.17
C LEU A 92 0.70 2.64 15.84
N ASP A 93 -0.42 2.04 15.43
CA ASP A 93 -0.47 0.63 15.03
C ASP A 93 0.47 0.36 13.85
N LEU A 94 0.50 1.28 12.87
CA LEU A 94 1.38 1.16 11.71
C LEU A 94 2.85 1.18 12.13
N VAL A 95 3.24 2.11 12.99
CA VAL A 95 4.62 2.23 13.50
C VAL A 95 5.01 0.97 14.27
N CYS A 96 4.14 0.46 15.13
CA CYS A 96 4.40 -0.76 15.90
C CYS A 96 4.58 -1.98 15.00
N LYS A 97 3.73 -2.13 13.99
CA LYS A 97 3.86 -3.21 13.00
C LYS A 97 5.15 -3.08 12.21
N ALA A 98 5.51 -1.85 11.83
CA ALA A 98 6.76 -1.61 11.10
C ALA A 98 7.98 -2.07 11.90
N GLN A 99 8.03 -1.73 13.19
CA GLN A 99 9.12 -2.16 14.07
C GLN A 99 9.19 -3.69 14.17
N ASP A 100 8.05 -4.34 14.38
CA ASP A 100 7.99 -5.81 14.47
C ASP A 100 8.44 -6.47 13.16
N TYR A 101 7.92 -6.02 12.04
CA TYR A 101 8.25 -6.63 10.74
C TYR A 101 9.69 -6.35 10.32
N LYS A 102 10.25 -5.21 10.71
CA LYS A 102 11.66 -4.91 10.46
C LYS A 102 12.59 -5.86 11.22
N MET A 103 12.25 -6.15 12.47
CA MET A 103 13.05 -7.00 13.33
C MET A 103 12.87 -8.48 13.03
N ASN A 104 11.64 -8.92 12.82
CA ASN A 104 11.27 -10.33 12.75
C ASN A 104 10.90 -10.81 11.35
N GLY A 105 10.73 -9.89 10.42
CA GLY A 105 10.22 -10.21 9.10
C GLY A 105 8.74 -10.57 9.11
N TYR A 106 8.20 -10.91 7.96
CA TYR A 106 6.83 -11.41 7.82
C TYR A 106 6.78 -12.40 6.67
N LYS A 107 6.18 -13.55 6.90
CA LYS A 107 5.98 -14.58 5.87
C LYS A 107 4.53 -14.64 5.47
N TRP A 108 4.27 -14.23 4.24
CA TRP A 108 2.92 -14.34 3.65
C TRP A 108 2.62 -15.80 3.35
N SER A 109 1.49 -16.30 3.85
CA SER A 109 0.99 -17.63 3.50
C SER A 109 0.20 -17.56 2.20
N ARG A 110 0.10 -18.68 1.52
CA ARG A 110 -0.73 -18.83 0.31
C ARG A 110 -2.18 -18.42 0.60
N SER A 111 -2.71 -18.90 1.72
CA SER A 111 -4.08 -18.65 2.15
C SER A 111 -4.34 -17.15 2.33
N GLU A 112 -3.46 -16.43 3.02
CA GLU A 112 -3.57 -14.97 3.20
C GLU A 112 -3.59 -14.23 1.85
N LEU A 113 -2.68 -14.59 0.96
CA LEU A 113 -2.58 -13.94 -0.35
C LEU A 113 -3.84 -14.18 -1.19
N MET A 114 -4.32 -15.40 -1.21
CA MET A 114 -5.52 -15.75 -1.98
C MET A 114 -6.77 -15.08 -1.43
N GLU A 115 -6.92 -15.02 -0.11
CA GLU A 115 -8.03 -14.33 0.55
C GLU A 115 -8.04 -12.83 0.23
N LYS A 116 -6.89 -12.19 0.29
CA LYS A 116 -6.78 -10.76 -0.03
C LYS A 116 -7.04 -10.48 -1.51
N ILE A 117 -6.55 -11.32 -2.41
CA ILE A 117 -6.83 -11.20 -3.84
C ILE A 117 -8.35 -11.25 -4.07
N ALA A 118 -9.02 -12.24 -3.48
CA ALA A 118 -10.47 -12.39 -3.61
C ALA A 118 -11.21 -11.18 -3.04
N HIS A 119 -10.75 -10.68 -1.90
CA HIS A 119 -11.34 -9.51 -1.23
C HIS A 119 -11.30 -8.26 -2.13
N TYR A 120 -10.13 -7.93 -2.69
CA TYR A 120 -10.00 -6.73 -3.53
C TYR A 120 -10.67 -6.90 -4.89
N LYS A 121 -10.63 -8.10 -5.47
CA LYS A 121 -11.37 -8.37 -6.70
C LYS A 121 -12.87 -8.18 -6.51
N ALA A 122 -13.41 -8.61 -5.39
CA ALA A 122 -14.84 -8.43 -5.09
C ALA A 122 -15.20 -6.95 -4.99
N ILE A 123 -14.38 -6.14 -4.31
CA ILE A 123 -14.58 -4.69 -4.22
C ILE A 123 -14.54 -4.04 -5.60
N LEU A 124 -13.53 -4.38 -6.41
CA LEU A 124 -13.33 -3.78 -7.72
C LEU A 124 -14.43 -4.16 -8.71
N LYS A 125 -15.02 -5.33 -8.55
CA LYS A 125 -16.12 -5.80 -9.40
C LYS A 125 -17.38 -4.95 -9.24
N ASP A 126 -17.63 -4.42 -8.05
CA ASP A 126 -18.82 -3.63 -7.76
C ASP A 126 -18.70 -2.18 -8.24
N VAL A 127 -17.52 -1.79 -8.73
CA VAL A 127 -17.25 -0.43 -9.20
C VAL A 127 -17.14 -0.45 -10.73
N ILE A 128 -18.25 -0.42 -11.37
CA ILE A 128 -18.32 -0.32 -12.84
C ILE A 128 -18.97 0.99 -13.21
#